data_bf8b23c4cb551fde447e6373c27eefaa
#
_entry.id   bf8b23c4cb551fde447e6373c27eefaa
#
_cell.length_a   1.000
_cell.length_b   1.000
_cell.length_c   1.000
_cell.angle_alpha   90.00
_cell.angle_beta   90.00
_cell.angle_gamma   90.00
#
_symmetry.space_group_name_H-M   'P 1'
#
loop_
_entity.id
_entity.type
_entity.pdbx_description
1 polymer ?
#
loop_
_entity_poly.entity_id
_entity_poly.type
_entity_poly.pdbx_seq_one_letter_code
_entity_poly.pdbx_strand_id
1 'polypeptide(L)' 'EMLNHDGEEAGMLVDGRLELTVGAEVFVLEPGDSYYFDSTKPHRFRNPYDKPARLISATTPANF' A
#
# COMPACT_ATOMS: atom_id res chain seq x y z
N GLU A 1 -10.78 4.20 -6.59
CA GLU A 1 -11.37 2.87 -6.48
C GLU A 1 -10.63 2.04 -5.44
N MET A 2 -11.40 1.34 -4.61
CA MET A 2 -10.86 0.49 -3.57
C MET A 2 -10.82 -0.95 -4.06
N LEU A 3 -9.72 -1.64 -3.72
CA LEU A 3 -9.52 -3.04 -4.08
C LEU A 3 -9.59 -3.90 -2.83
N ASN A 4 -10.01 -5.13 -2.98
CA ASN A 4 -9.80 -6.15 -1.96
C ASN A 4 -9.62 -7.51 -2.62
N HIS A 5 -8.89 -8.37 -1.95
CA HIS A 5 -8.65 -9.74 -2.41
C HIS A 5 -8.22 -10.58 -1.21
N ASP A 6 -8.32 -11.90 -1.35
CA ASP A 6 -7.88 -12.80 -0.29
C ASP A 6 -6.37 -12.73 -0.15
N GLY A 7 -5.90 -12.84 1.09
CA GLY A 7 -4.48 -12.90 1.39
C GLY A 7 -4.01 -11.70 2.20
N GLU A 8 -2.72 -11.45 2.11
CA GLU A 8 -2.04 -10.44 2.88
C GLU A 8 -1.10 -9.67 1.97
N GLU A 9 -0.85 -8.42 2.32
CA GLU A 9 0.11 -7.61 1.59
C GLU A 9 1.06 -6.95 2.58
N ALA A 10 2.35 -6.93 2.23
CA ALA A 10 3.38 -6.25 3.00
C ALA A 10 4.30 -5.51 2.03
N GLY A 11 4.91 -4.45 2.50
CA GLY A 11 5.83 -3.72 1.65
C GLY A 11 6.53 -2.59 2.37
N MET A 12 7.30 -1.84 1.59
CA MET A 12 8.06 -0.70 2.10
C MET A 12 8.11 0.38 1.02
N LEU A 13 7.92 1.63 1.44
CA LEU A 13 8.13 2.75 0.55
C LEU A 13 9.63 3.03 0.47
N VAL A 14 10.16 3.06 -0.75
CA VAL A 14 11.59 3.26 -0.99
C VAL A 14 11.89 4.73 -1.23
N ASP A 15 11.00 5.42 -1.95
CA ASP A 15 11.24 6.79 -2.38
C ASP A 15 9.92 7.51 -2.56
N GLY A 16 9.93 8.84 -2.32
CA GLY A 16 8.74 9.67 -2.45
C GLY A 16 7.81 9.56 -1.24
N ARG A 17 6.55 9.94 -1.43
CA ARG A 17 5.50 9.81 -0.42
C ARG A 17 4.26 9.21 -1.05
N LEU A 18 3.49 8.49 -0.26
CA LEU A 18 2.33 7.79 -0.77
C LEU A 18 1.29 7.68 0.33
N GLU A 19 0.01 7.83 -0.03
CA GLU A 19 -1.09 7.54 0.89
C GLU A 19 -1.54 6.10 0.73
N LEU A 20 -1.66 5.40 1.85
CA LEU A 20 -2.26 4.08 1.89
C LEU A 20 -3.54 4.15 2.70
N THR A 21 -4.65 3.80 2.10
CA THR A 21 -5.93 3.68 2.79
C THR A 21 -6.23 2.20 2.98
N VAL A 22 -6.52 1.81 4.21
CA VAL A 22 -6.95 0.43 4.54
C VAL A 22 -8.21 0.55 5.36
N GLY A 23 -9.32 0.06 4.82
CA GLY A 23 -10.62 0.26 5.44
C GLY A 23 -10.92 1.75 5.54
N ALA A 24 -11.14 2.23 6.76
CA ALA A 24 -11.43 3.65 7.01
C ALA A 24 -10.18 4.44 7.43
N GLU A 25 -9.02 3.81 7.51
CA GLU A 25 -7.79 4.47 8.00
C GLU A 25 -6.91 4.89 6.85
N VAL A 26 -6.33 6.09 6.96
CA VAL A 26 -5.42 6.64 5.96
C VAL A 26 -4.07 6.85 6.61
N PHE A 27 -3.03 6.33 5.97
CA PHE A 27 -1.65 6.46 6.42
C PHE A 27 -0.84 7.18 5.35
N VAL A 28 0.06 8.06 5.77
CA VAL A 28 1.04 8.66 4.86
C VAL A 28 2.35 7.92 5.06
N LEU A 29 2.82 7.29 3.99
CA LEU A 29 4.09 6.56 4.00
C LEU A 29 5.22 7.49 3.58
N GLU A 30 6.30 7.45 4.32
CA GLU A 30 7.55 8.15 4.04
C GLU A 30 8.62 7.13 3.65
N PRO A 31 9.72 7.53 3.00
CA PRO A 31 10.77 6.58 2.65
C PRO A 31 11.27 5.81 3.87
N GLY A 32 11.33 4.49 3.74
CA GLY A 32 11.72 3.59 4.81
C GLY A 32 10.56 3.06 5.64
N ASP A 33 9.36 3.61 5.48
CA ASP A 33 8.19 3.09 6.18
C ASP A 33 7.74 1.78 5.56
N SER A 34 7.44 0.80 6.41
CA SER A 34 6.89 -0.47 5.97
C SER A 34 5.43 -0.56 6.38
N TYR A 35 4.70 -1.45 5.70
CA TYR A 35 3.30 -1.69 5.98
C TYR A 35 2.97 -3.17 5.85
N TYR A 36 1.91 -3.55 6.52
CA TYR A 36 1.36 -4.91 6.43
C TYR A 36 -0.13 -4.82 6.70
N PHE A 37 -0.93 -5.47 5.89
CA PHE A 37 -2.37 -5.52 6.12
C PHE A 37 -2.99 -6.76 5.48
N ASP A 38 -4.18 -7.09 5.99
CA ASP A 38 -5.04 -8.13 5.43
C ASP A 38 -5.72 -7.59 4.18
N SER A 39 -5.46 -8.21 3.04
CA SER A 39 -5.95 -7.75 1.74
C SER A 39 -7.45 -7.92 1.57
N THR A 40 -8.12 -8.63 2.48
CA THR A 40 -9.59 -8.70 2.44
C THR A 40 -10.23 -7.38 2.81
N LYS A 41 -9.51 -6.48 3.49
CA LYS A 41 -10.00 -5.13 3.76
C LYS A 41 -9.86 -4.29 2.49
N PRO A 42 -10.86 -3.43 2.20
CA PRO A 42 -10.71 -2.51 1.07
C PRO A 42 -9.48 -1.64 1.26
N HIS A 43 -8.67 -1.51 0.22
CA HIS A 43 -7.43 -0.76 0.32
C HIS A 43 -7.13 -0.04 -0.99
N ARG A 44 -6.31 1.01 -0.88
CA ARG A 44 -5.93 1.82 -2.02
C ARG A 44 -4.63 2.55 -1.73
N PHE A 45 -3.74 2.55 -2.73
CA PHE A 45 -2.60 3.47 -2.75
C PHE A 45 -2.96 4.68 -3.60
N ARG A 46 -2.52 5.85 -3.16
CA ARG A 46 -2.75 7.08 -3.88
C ARG A 46 -1.55 8.00 -3.72
N ASN A 47 -1.13 8.62 -4.81
CA ASN A 47 -0.05 9.60 -4.79
C ASN A 47 -0.64 10.99 -5.10
N PRO A 48 -1.06 11.77 -4.08
CA PRO A 48 -1.56 13.12 -4.31
C PRO A 48 -0.45 14.17 -4.41
N TYR A 49 0.81 13.72 -4.34
CA TYR A 49 1.96 14.61 -4.34
C TYR A 49 2.49 14.76 -5.76
N ASP A 50 3.37 15.74 -5.97
CA ASP A 50 3.86 16.08 -7.30
C ASP A 50 5.12 15.31 -7.70
N LYS A 51 5.60 14.41 -6.85
CA LYS A 51 6.78 13.57 -7.13
C LYS A 51 6.37 12.11 -7.24
N PRO A 52 7.05 11.33 -8.08
CA PRO A 52 6.78 9.90 -8.15
C PRO A 52 7.18 9.20 -6.86
N ALA A 53 6.53 8.08 -6.59
CA ALA A 53 6.83 7.24 -5.45
C ALA A 53 7.23 5.85 -5.93
N ARG A 54 8.12 5.20 -5.18
CA ARG A 54 8.59 3.85 -5.48
C ARG A 54 8.30 2.96 -4.28
N LEU A 55 7.67 1.84 -4.57
CA LEU A 55 7.16 0.92 -3.57
C LEU A 55 7.63 -0.49 -3.89
N ILE A 56 8.07 -1.21 -2.88
CA ILE A 56 8.32 -2.65 -3.00
C ILE A 56 7.21 -3.35 -2.21
N SER A 57 6.50 -4.26 -2.84
CA SER A 57 5.40 -4.97 -2.18
C SER A 57 5.44 -6.45 -2.49
N ALA A 58 4.88 -7.22 -1.56
CA ALA A 58 4.68 -8.65 -1.71
C ALA A 58 3.27 -9.00 -1.27
N THR A 59 2.60 -9.85 -2.02
CA THR A 59 1.23 -10.28 -1.73
C THR A 59 1.17 -11.80 -1.64
N THR A 60 0.26 -12.30 -0.82
CA THR A 60 -0.05 -13.73 -0.72
C THR A 60 -1.55 -13.93 -0.88
N PRO A 61 -1.98 -15.00 -1.56
CA PRO A 61 -1.14 -15.88 -2.38
C PRO A 61 -0.58 -15.13 -3.60
N ALA A 62 0.53 -15.63 -4.13
CA ALA A 62 1.15 -15.01 -5.30
C ALA A 62 0.19 -15.07 -6.49
N ASN A 63 0.11 -13.95 -7.20
CA ASN A 63 -0.74 -13.80 -8.37
C ASN A 63 0.15 -13.62 -9.60
N PHE A 64 0.28 -14.68 -10.36
CA PHE A 64 1.08 -14.65 -11.58
C PHE A 64 0.20 -14.78 -12.82
#